data_718aefd00b878a15d22ed866da20430c
#
_entry.id   718aefd00b878a15d22ed866da20430c
#
_cell.length_a   1.000
_cell.length_b   1.000
_cell.length_c   1.000
_cell.angle_alpha   90.00
_cell.angle_beta   90.00
_cell.angle_gamma   90.00
#
_symmetry.space_group_name_H-M   'P 1'
#
loop_
_entity.id
_entity.type
_entity.pdbx_description
1 polymer ?
#
loop_
_entity_poly.entity_id
_entity_poly.type
_entity_poly.pdbx_seq_one_letter_code
_entity_poly.pdbx_strand_id
1 'polypeptide(L)'
;MESKSVLLDRELKNVCLEKGEKLAVVTINRPKALNALTSETLRELDYVIEDLENDNDLYCVILTGSGEKSFVAGADIAEMKDLNAKEAEEFGLLGNRVFRRLEKLDKPVIAAISGFALGGGCELAMSCDIRIASEKARFAQPEVGLGIIPGFGGTQRLARLVGAGKAKELIYTGSMIKADEALNIGLVNKVVPLENLMEEAKAMATLIASNAPIAIELSKYAIDRGLQVDIDRAIEIEAEDFGKCFDSEDQF
;
A
#
# COMPACT_ATOMS: atom_id res chain seq x y z
N MET A 1 -25.07 13.77 -5.88
CA MET A 1 -24.11 14.78 -6.38
C MET A 1 -23.06 14.02 -7.16
N GLU A 2 -22.87 14.28 -8.44
CA GLU A 2 -21.78 13.67 -9.20
C GLU A 2 -20.45 14.09 -8.52
N SER A 3 -19.68 13.13 -8.02
CA SER A 3 -18.35 13.39 -7.48
C SER A 3 -17.48 13.85 -8.66
N LYS A 4 -17.09 15.11 -8.69
CA LYS A 4 -16.18 15.62 -9.71
C LYS A 4 -14.81 15.05 -9.42
N SER A 5 -14.28 14.22 -10.33
CA SER A 5 -12.89 13.73 -10.24
C SER A 5 -11.92 14.91 -10.07
N VAL A 6 -11.09 14.84 -9.05
CA VAL A 6 -10.04 15.84 -8.76
C VAL A 6 -8.95 15.83 -9.84
N LEU A 7 -8.89 14.77 -10.65
CA LEU A 7 -7.88 14.58 -11.70
C LEU A 7 -8.24 15.23 -13.04
N LEU A 8 -9.43 15.85 -13.20
CA LEU A 8 -9.92 16.38 -14.49
C LEU A 8 -8.94 17.33 -15.21
N ASP A 9 -8.01 17.96 -14.48
CA ASP A 9 -7.04 18.92 -15.02
C ASP A 9 -5.56 18.51 -14.81
N ARG A 10 -5.27 17.25 -14.38
CA ARG A 10 -3.90 16.81 -14.07
C ARG A 10 -3.46 15.69 -15.00
N GLU A 11 -2.39 15.92 -15.74
CA GLU A 11 -1.74 14.88 -16.55
C GLU A 11 -0.88 13.98 -15.65
N LEU A 12 -1.26 12.70 -15.52
CA LEU A 12 -0.47 11.67 -14.83
C LEU A 12 0.47 11.00 -15.83
N LYS A 13 1.77 10.96 -15.53
CA LYS A 13 2.81 10.36 -16.40
C LYS A 13 3.29 9.01 -15.87
N ASN A 14 3.37 8.89 -14.54
CA ASN A 14 3.99 7.77 -13.83
C ASN A 14 2.97 6.89 -13.09
N VAL A 15 1.74 7.35 -12.95
CA VAL A 15 0.66 6.61 -12.29
C VAL A 15 -0.55 6.57 -13.22
N CYS A 16 -1.17 5.40 -13.37
CA CYS A 16 -2.42 5.24 -14.08
C CYS A 16 -3.53 4.91 -13.08
N LEU A 17 -4.71 5.48 -13.28
CA LEU A 17 -5.92 5.17 -12.53
C LEU A 17 -7.00 4.67 -13.49
N GLU A 18 -7.50 3.48 -13.23
CA GLU A 18 -8.64 2.89 -13.92
C GLU A 18 -9.77 2.69 -12.91
N LYS A 19 -10.94 3.29 -13.14
CA LYS A 19 -12.12 3.16 -12.29
C LYS A 19 -13.16 2.28 -12.97
N GLY A 20 -13.64 1.29 -12.21
CA GLY A 20 -14.83 0.50 -12.53
C GLY A 20 -16.02 0.96 -11.71
N GLU A 21 -17.07 0.12 -11.63
CA GLU A 21 -18.30 0.45 -10.93
C GLU A 21 -18.11 0.63 -9.41
N LYS A 22 -17.32 -0.24 -8.76
CA LYS A 22 -17.04 -0.20 -7.32
C LYS A 22 -15.56 -0.35 -6.98
N LEU A 23 -14.73 -0.58 -7.98
CA LEU A 23 -13.32 -0.91 -7.83
C LEU A 23 -12.47 0.06 -8.61
N ALA A 24 -11.32 0.44 -8.04
CA ALA A 24 -10.29 1.17 -8.75
C ALA A 24 -9.00 0.34 -8.84
N VAL A 25 -8.28 0.48 -9.94
CA VAL A 25 -6.94 -0.07 -10.14
C VAL A 25 -5.96 1.09 -10.32
N VAL A 26 -5.02 1.19 -9.40
CA VAL A 26 -3.91 2.14 -9.44
C VAL A 26 -2.66 1.41 -9.89
N THR A 27 -2.03 1.86 -10.96
CA THR A 27 -0.82 1.23 -11.52
C THR A 27 0.34 2.21 -11.50
N ILE A 28 1.43 1.88 -10.80
CA ILE A 28 2.70 2.60 -10.93
C ILE A 28 3.28 2.24 -12.30
N ASN A 29 3.44 3.22 -13.18
CA ASN A 29 3.72 3.01 -14.60
C ASN A 29 5.05 3.62 -15.04
N ARG A 30 6.15 3.07 -14.54
CA ARG A 30 7.53 3.37 -14.96
C ARG A 30 8.30 2.07 -15.29
N PRO A 31 7.81 1.21 -16.20
CA PRO A 31 8.36 -0.14 -16.41
C PRO A 31 9.84 -0.14 -16.82
N LYS A 32 10.30 0.89 -17.53
CA LYS A 32 11.72 1.05 -17.92
C LYS A 32 12.65 1.27 -16.74
N ALA A 33 12.12 1.81 -15.63
CA ALA A 33 12.83 2.02 -14.36
C ALA A 33 12.37 1.04 -13.27
N LEU A 34 11.80 -0.13 -13.65
CA LEU A 34 11.26 -1.13 -12.72
C LEU A 34 10.24 -0.52 -11.73
N ASN A 35 9.49 0.49 -12.17
CA ASN A 35 8.50 1.22 -11.40
C ASN A 35 9.08 1.97 -10.17
N ALA A 36 10.37 2.33 -10.19
CA ALA A 36 11.01 3.08 -9.11
C ALA A 36 10.30 4.41 -8.84
N LEU A 37 10.23 4.80 -7.56
CA LEU A 37 9.51 5.98 -7.08
C LEU A 37 10.39 7.21 -7.15
N THR A 38 9.96 8.21 -7.90
CA THR A 38 10.48 9.58 -7.86
C THR A 38 9.57 10.47 -7.02
N SER A 39 10.03 11.67 -6.67
CA SER A 39 9.17 12.70 -6.07
C SER A 39 7.94 13.02 -6.93
N GLU A 40 8.07 12.99 -8.27
CA GLU A 40 6.96 13.17 -9.20
C GLU A 40 5.95 12.01 -9.08
N THR A 41 6.43 10.76 -9.09
CA THR A 41 5.58 9.58 -8.91
C THR A 41 4.84 9.61 -7.57
N LEU A 42 5.52 10.03 -6.49
CA LEU A 42 4.89 10.16 -5.17
C LEU A 42 3.81 11.24 -5.15
N ARG A 43 4.05 12.39 -5.81
CA ARG A 43 3.02 13.44 -5.92
C ARG A 43 1.83 13.01 -6.77
N GLU A 44 2.07 12.31 -7.89
CA GLU A 44 0.99 11.76 -8.71
C GLU A 44 0.16 10.75 -7.93
N LEU A 45 0.81 9.87 -7.14
CA LEU A 45 0.11 8.94 -6.27
C LEU A 45 -0.72 9.67 -5.21
N ASP A 46 -0.20 10.76 -4.62
CA ASP A 46 -0.94 11.60 -3.66
C ASP A 46 -2.20 12.21 -4.28
N TYR A 47 -2.13 12.66 -5.54
CA TYR A 47 -3.29 13.16 -6.29
C TYR A 47 -4.31 12.05 -6.59
N VAL A 48 -3.83 10.85 -6.94
CA VAL A 48 -4.71 9.70 -7.14
C VAL A 48 -5.42 9.33 -5.84
N ILE A 49 -4.72 9.33 -4.71
CA ILE A 49 -5.32 9.05 -3.40
C ILE A 49 -6.39 10.11 -3.07
N GLU A 50 -6.13 11.40 -3.35
CA GLU A 50 -7.10 12.47 -3.17
C GLU A 50 -8.39 12.24 -3.99
N ASP A 51 -8.25 11.76 -5.22
CA ASP A 51 -9.38 11.44 -6.10
C ASP A 51 -10.17 10.21 -5.57
N LEU A 52 -9.46 9.20 -5.07
CA LEU A 52 -10.07 8.01 -4.47
C LEU A 52 -10.79 8.33 -3.15
N GLU A 53 -10.27 9.23 -2.32
CA GLU A 53 -10.91 9.69 -1.08
C GLU A 53 -12.26 10.35 -1.35
N ASN A 54 -12.36 11.12 -2.43
CA ASN A 54 -13.57 11.87 -2.80
C ASN A 54 -14.60 11.07 -3.63
N ASP A 55 -14.30 9.83 -3.98
CA ASP A 55 -15.18 8.98 -4.78
C ASP A 55 -15.94 7.97 -3.91
N ASN A 56 -17.17 8.31 -3.55
CA ASN A 56 -18.01 7.49 -2.67
C ASN A 56 -18.60 6.25 -3.37
N ASP A 57 -18.48 6.14 -4.69
CA ASP A 57 -18.96 4.98 -5.43
C ASP A 57 -17.93 3.84 -5.44
N LEU A 58 -16.68 4.13 -5.04
CA LEU A 58 -15.59 3.14 -4.93
C LEU A 58 -15.56 2.50 -3.54
N TYR A 59 -15.43 1.18 -3.50
CA TYR A 59 -15.44 0.37 -2.27
C TYR A 59 -14.14 -0.38 -2.01
N CYS A 60 -13.29 -0.56 -3.02
CA CYS A 60 -11.98 -1.19 -2.85
C CYS A 60 -11.00 -0.72 -3.93
N VAL A 61 -9.72 -0.67 -3.59
CA VAL A 61 -8.63 -0.24 -4.46
C VAL A 61 -7.64 -1.38 -4.64
N ILE A 62 -7.17 -1.61 -5.86
CA ILE A 62 -6.05 -2.50 -6.16
C ILE A 62 -4.87 -1.63 -6.59
N LEU A 63 -3.73 -1.79 -5.93
CA LEU A 63 -2.48 -1.12 -6.27
C LEU A 63 -1.51 -2.12 -6.87
N THR A 64 -0.96 -1.82 -8.05
CA THR A 64 -0.01 -2.71 -8.75
C THR A 64 1.08 -1.93 -9.47
N GLY A 65 2.06 -2.63 -10.01
CA GLY A 65 3.09 -2.08 -10.90
C GLY A 65 2.88 -2.52 -12.34
N SER A 66 3.20 -1.65 -13.29
CA SER A 66 3.14 -1.96 -14.71
C SER A 66 4.13 -3.06 -15.10
N GLY A 67 3.66 -4.05 -15.86
CA GLY A 67 4.44 -5.20 -16.31
C GLY A 67 4.58 -6.29 -15.26
N GLU A 68 5.32 -7.36 -15.61
CA GLU A 68 5.41 -8.55 -14.77
C GLU A 68 6.68 -8.62 -13.91
N LYS A 69 7.68 -7.79 -14.22
CA LYS A 69 9.01 -7.88 -13.62
C LYS A 69 9.10 -7.27 -12.24
N SER A 70 8.33 -6.21 -12.00
CA SER A 70 8.41 -5.45 -10.75
C SER A 70 7.04 -4.88 -10.39
N PHE A 71 6.68 -5.01 -9.14
CA PHE A 71 5.70 -4.13 -8.50
C PHE A 71 6.29 -2.72 -8.42
N VAL A 72 7.28 -2.53 -7.55
CA VAL A 72 8.07 -1.30 -7.39
C VAL A 72 9.45 -1.67 -6.86
N ALA A 73 10.52 -1.32 -7.58
CA ALA A 73 11.89 -1.70 -7.21
C ALA A 73 12.61 -0.61 -6.36
N GLY A 74 11.87 0.13 -5.55
CA GLY A 74 12.42 1.08 -4.59
C GLY A 74 12.23 2.54 -4.99
N ALA A 75 12.87 3.43 -4.24
CA ALA A 75 13.03 4.82 -4.63
C ALA A 75 14.05 4.96 -5.77
N ASP A 76 13.90 5.99 -6.58
CA ASP A 76 14.79 6.23 -7.72
C ASP A 76 16.16 6.71 -7.22
N ILE A 77 17.18 5.82 -7.30
CA ILE A 77 18.53 6.10 -6.81
C ILE A 77 19.16 7.28 -7.55
N ALA A 78 18.81 7.49 -8.82
CA ALA A 78 19.34 8.60 -9.60
C ALA A 78 18.88 9.96 -9.06
N GLU A 79 17.65 10.03 -8.51
CA GLU A 79 17.16 11.24 -7.85
C GLU A 79 17.81 11.43 -6.47
N MET A 80 18.03 10.34 -5.73
CA MET A 80 18.53 10.42 -4.35
C MET A 80 20.03 10.73 -4.23
N LYS A 81 20.85 10.32 -5.19
CA LYS A 81 22.33 10.32 -5.08
C LYS A 81 22.95 11.68 -4.75
N ASP A 82 22.33 12.77 -5.16
CA ASP A 82 22.84 14.12 -5.02
C ASP A 82 22.16 14.93 -3.89
N LEU A 83 21.23 14.30 -3.12
CA LEU A 83 20.52 14.95 -2.04
C LEU A 83 21.43 15.21 -0.85
N ASN A 84 21.34 16.41 -0.28
CA ASN A 84 21.90 16.68 1.05
C ASN A 84 20.95 16.14 2.15
N ALA A 85 21.40 16.17 3.41
CA ALA A 85 20.66 15.60 4.54
C ALA A 85 19.24 16.17 4.69
N LYS A 86 19.05 17.47 4.45
CA LYS A 86 17.75 18.12 4.55
C LYS A 86 16.82 17.71 3.41
N GLU A 87 17.34 17.69 2.19
CA GLU A 87 16.58 17.25 1.01
C GLU A 87 16.19 15.77 1.11
N ALA A 88 17.09 14.93 1.64
CA ALA A 88 16.81 13.53 1.90
C ALA A 88 15.70 13.35 2.96
N GLU A 89 15.72 14.16 4.02
CA GLU A 89 14.65 14.20 5.03
C GLU A 89 13.31 14.62 4.40
N GLU A 90 13.29 15.68 3.58
CA GLU A 90 12.09 16.15 2.87
C GLU A 90 11.53 15.08 1.91
N PHE A 91 12.40 14.35 1.20
CA PHE A 91 12.02 13.23 0.35
C PHE A 91 11.42 12.07 1.16
N GLY A 92 12.05 11.72 2.28
CA GLY A 92 11.53 10.71 3.22
C GLY A 92 10.16 11.10 3.80
N LEU A 93 10.00 12.35 4.18
CA LEU A 93 8.71 12.88 4.67
C LEU A 93 7.62 12.87 3.60
N LEU A 94 7.96 13.18 2.34
CA LEU A 94 7.04 13.10 1.21
C LEU A 94 6.51 11.66 1.05
N GLY A 95 7.40 10.67 0.94
CA GLY A 95 7.00 9.27 0.80
C GLY A 95 6.18 8.77 1.99
N ASN A 96 6.62 9.09 3.21
CA ASN A 96 5.88 8.73 4.43
C ASN A 96 4.47 9.34 4.47
N ARG A 97 4.32 10.61 4.07
CA ARG A 97 3.02 11.26 4.01
C ARG A 97 2.08 10.58 3.03
N VAL A 98 2.57 10.31 1.81
CA VAL A 98 1.77 9.66 0.75
C VAL A 98 1.36 8.25 1.17
N PHE A 99 2.30 7.44 1.68
CA PHE A 99 2.00 6.08 2.13
C PHE A 99 1.07 6.05 3.34
N ARG A 100 1.23 7.01 4.27
CA ARG A 100 0.32 7.11 5.42
C ARG A 100 -1.09 7.54 5.00
N ARG A 101 -1.22 8.38 3.98
CA ARG A 101 -2.52 8.74 3.40
C ARG A 101 -3.18 7.54 2.75
N LEU A 102 -2.45 6.75 1.96
CA LEU A 102 -2.94 5.49 1.38
C LEU A 102 -3.41 4.51 2.47
N GLU A 103 -2.63 4.34 3.52
CA GLU A 103 -2.93 3.47 4.66
C GLU A 103 -4.21 3.91 5.41
N LYS A 104 -4.49 5.23 5.43
CA LYS A 104 -5.67 5.82 6.07
C LYS A 104 -6.89 5.97 5.16
N LEU A 105 -6.78 5.58 3.90
CA LEU A 105 -7.92 5.60 2.99
C LEU A 105 -9.07 4.80 3.61
N ASP A 106 -10.28 5.33 3.58
CA ASP A 106 -11.50 4.70 4.08
C ASP A 106 -11.84 3.38 3.35
N LYS A 107 -11.34 3.23 2.14
CA LYS A 107 -11.48 2.04 1.30
C LYS A 107 -10.32 1.07 1.51
N PRO A 108 -10.56 -0.24 1.60
CA PRO A 108 -9.49 -1.24 1.59
C PRO A 108 -8.62 -1.16 0.34
N VAL A 109 -7.30 -1.31 0.54
CA VAL A 109 -6.30 -1.31 -0.53
C VAL A 109 -5.61 -2.67 -0.59
N ILE A 110 -5.63 -3.30 -1.76
CA ILE A 110 -4.96 -4.58 -2.05
C ILE A 110 -3.73 -4.31 -2.90
N ALA A 111 -2.54 -4.64 -2.40
CA ALA A 111 -1.34 -4.68 -3.24
C ALA A 111 -1.30 -5.98 -4.03
N ALA A 112 -1.28 -5.89 -5.37
CA ALA A 112 -1.05 -6.99 -6.29
C ALA A 112 0.40 -6.96 -6.77
N ILE A 113 1.24 -7.87 -6.24
CA ILE A 113 2.70 -7.79 -6.32
C ILE A 113 3.20 -8.82 -7.34
N SER A 114 3.52 -8.36 -8.55
CA SER A 114 3.92 -9.23 -9.68
C SER A 114 5.36 -9.75 -9.57
N GLY A 115 6.30 -8.93 -9.10
CA GLY A 115 7.73 -9.22 -9.10
C GLY A 115 8.45 -8.52 -7.96
N PHE A 116 9.48 -7.73 -8.27
CA PHE A 116 10.27 -7.02 -7.27
C PHE A 116 9.44 -6.00 -6.48
N ALA A 117 9.45 -6.13 -5.15
CA ALA A 117 8.98 -5.16 -4.18
C ALA A 117 10.15 -4.86 -3.22
N LEU A 118 11.00 -3.89 -3.56
CA LEU A 118 12.27 -3.63 -2.88
C LEU A 118 12.27 -2.25 -2.25
N GLY A 119 12.84 -2.09 -1.07
CA GLY A 119 12.95 -0.80 -0.39
C GLY A 119 11.62 -0.06 -0.35
N GLY A 120 11.58 1.15 -0.89
CA GLY A 120 10.35 1.94 -1.03
C GLY A 120 9.17 1.20 -1.65
N GLY A 121 9.43 0.20 -2.52
CA GLY A 121 8.38 -0.65 -3.08
C GLY A 121 7.83 -1.67 -2.08
N CYS A 122 8.68 -2.24 -1.24
CA CYS A 122 8.23 -3.07 -0.12
C CYS A 122 7.47 -2.23 0.91
N GLU A 123 7.92 -0.99 1.16
CA GLU A 123 7.27 -0.03 2.05
C GLU A 123 5.87 0.38 1.54
N LEU A 124 5.75 0.61 0.22
CA LEU A 124 4.45 0.86 -0.44
C LEU A 124 3.52 -0.35 -0.32
N ALA A 125 4.02 -1.56 -0.55
CA ALA A 125 3.22 -2.77 -0.38
C ALA A 125 2.72 -2.94 1.07
N MET A 126 3.57 -2.63 2.06
CA MET A 126 3.22 -2.67 3.48
C MET A 126 2.25 -1.57 3.92
N SER A 127 2.09 -0.50 3.15
CA SER A 127 1.08 0.53 3.40
C SER A 127 -0.31 0.18 2.87
N CYS A 128 -0.45 -0.91 2.13
CA CYS A 128 -1.74 -1.48 1.75
C CYS A 128 -2.29 -2.40 2.85
N ASP A 129 -3.61 -2.60 2.88
CA ASP A 129 -4.26 -3.47 3.88
C ASP A 129 -3.94 -4.94 3.65
N ILE A 130 -4.03 -5.38 2.39
CA ILE A 130 -3.84 -6.77 1.97
C ILE A 130 -2.75 -6.83 0.89
N ARG A 131 -1.93 -7.85 0.93
CA ARG A 131 -0.84 -8.10 -0.03
C ARG A 131 -1.01 -9.48 -0.66
N ILE A 132 -1.28 -9.51 -1.96
CA ILE A 132 -1.30 -10.72 -2.78
C ILE A 132 -0.05 -10.71 -3.65
N ALA A 133 0.76 -11.73 -3.56
CA ALA A 133 2.01 -11.82 -4.31
C ALA A 133 1.96 -12.91 -5.37
N SER A 134 2.63 -12.69 -6.48
CA SER A 134 2.95 -13.79 -7.38
C SER A 134 4.03 -14.67 -6.77
N GLU A 135 4.12 -15.93 -7.20
CA GLU A 135 5.20 -16.86 -6.86
C GLU A 135 6.60 -16.33 -7.26
N LYS A 136 6.63 -15.41 -8.23
CA LYS A 136 7.87 -14.76 -8.71
C LYS A 136 8.25 -13.56 -7.88
N ALA A 137 7.39 -13.08 -6.97
CA ALA A 137 7.64 -11.90 -6.17
C ALA A 137 8.87 -12.05 -5.27
N ARG A 138 9.58 -10.94 -5.06
CA ARG A 138 10.77 -10.84 -4.22
C ARG A 138 10.67 -9.59 -3.38
N PHE A 139 11.00 -9.72 -2.11
CA PHE A 139 10.91 -8.65 -1.12
C PHE A 139 12.27 -8.41 -0.48
N ALA A 140 12.63 -7.15 -0.28
CA ALA A 140 13.83 -6.76 0.48
C ALA A 140 13.70 -5.34 1.02
N GLN A 141 14.50 -5.06 2.07
CA GLN A 141 14.84 -3.70 2.52
C GLN A 141 16.35 -3.52 2.37
N PRO A 142 16.85 -3.24 1.15
CA PRO A 142 18.29 -3.30 0.84
C PRO A 142 19.02 -1.99 1.14
N GLU A 143 18.37 -0.99 1.72
CA GLU A 143 18.84 0.38 1.92
C GLU A 143 20.16 0.45 2.66
N VAL A 144 20.41 -0.44 3.62
CA VAL A 144 21.68 -0.46 4.38
C VAL A 144 22.89 -0.76 3.49
N GLY A 145 22.68 -1.48 2.38
CA GLY A 145 23.73 -1.68 1.36
C GLY A 145 24.09 -0.42 0.59
N LEU A 146 23.27 0.62 0.66
CA LEU A 146 23.52 1.96 0.11
C LEU A 146 23.97 2.95 1.18
N GLY A 147 24.16 2.50 2.44
CA GLY A 147 24.55 3.35 3.56
C GLY A 147 23.42 4.22 4.14
N ILE A 148 22.17 3.87 3.85
CA ILE A 148 20.98 4.57 4.37
C ILE A 148 20.03 3.58 5.06
N ILE A 149 19.01 4.08 5.73
CA ILE A 149 17.94 3.27 6.31
C ILE A 149 16.69 3.29 5.41
N PRO A 150 15.73 2.36 5.57
CA PRO A 150 14.40 2.47 4.96
C PRO A 150 13.79 3.84 5.28
N GLY A 151 13.39 4.59 4.24
CA GLY A 151 13.01 6.00 4.38
C GLY A 151 11.51 6.27 4.35
N PHE A 152 10.70 5.31 3.89
CA PHE A 152 9.25 5.47 3.71
C PHE A 152 8.43 4.64 4.72
N GLY A 153 8.99 4.41 5.91
CA GLY A 153 8.32 3.76 7.03
C GLY A 153 8.59 2.25 7.18
N GLY A 154 9.51 1.68 6.41
CA GLY A 154 9.83 0.25 6.46
C GLY A 154 10.30 -0.23 7.83
N THR A 155 11.08 0.58 8.54
CA THR A 155 11.52 0.26 9.91
C THR A 155 10.33 0.07 10.86
N GLN A 156 9.21 0.74 10.60
CA GLN A 156 8.02 0.72 11.45
C GLN A 156 7.01 -0.33 10.98
N ARG A 157 6.67 -0.36 9.68
CA ARG A 157 5.67 -1.28 9.14
C ARG A 157 6.15 -2.72 9.15
N LEU A 158 7.39 -2.97 8.70
CA LEU A 158 7.94 -4.33 8.69
C LEU A 158 7.96 -4.94 10.10
N ALA A 159 8.46 -4.18 11.10
CA ALA A 159 8.52 -4.67 12.47
C ALA A 159 7.13 -4.99 13.08
N ARG A 160 6.08 -4.28 12.65
CA ARG A 160 4.70 -4.55 13.08
C ARG A 160 4.09 -5.76 12.40
N LEU A 161 4.47 -6.02 11.14
CA LEU A 161 3.96 -7.15 10.37
C LEU A 161 4.64 -8.47 10.73
N VAL A 162 5.97 -8.50 10.79
CA VAL A 162 6.74 -9.76 10.91
C VAL A 162 7.45 -9.91 12.26
N GLY A 163 7.23 -8.98 13.17
CA GLY A 163 7.93 -8.92 14.46
C GLY A 163 9.34 -8.32 14.37
N ALA A 164 9.79 -7.72 15.48
CA ALA A 164 11.03 -6.92 15.52
C ALA A 164 12.30 -7.73 15.18
N GLY A 165 12.36 -9.01 15.56
CA GLY A 165 13.52 -9.88 15.29
C GLY A 165 13.70 -10.10 13.79
N LYS A 166 12.64 -10.55 13.09
CA LYS A 166 12.69 -10.81 11.64
C LYS A 166 12.89 -9.52 10.84
N ALA A 167 12.25 -8.43 11.25
CA ALA A 167 12.46 -7.13 10.62
C ALA A 167 13.92 -6.65 10.70
N LYS A 168 14.55 -6.79 11.86
CA LYS A 168 15.99 -6.48 12.04
C LYS A 168 16.87 -7.36 11.17
N GLU A 169 16.62 -8.66 11.13
CA GLU A 169 17.34 -9.58 10.25
C GLU A 169 17.29 -9.12 8.80
N LEU A 170 16.08 -8.88 8.26
CA LEU A 170 15.89 -8.48 6.86
C LEU A 170 16.52 -7.11 6.55
N ILE A 171 16.34 -6.12 7.43
CA ILE A 171 16.89 -4.77 7.23
C ILE A 171 18.42 -4.77 7.38
N TYR A 172 18.97 -5.43 8.43
CA TYR A 172 20.41 -5.36 8.69
C TYR A 172 21.23 -6.13 7.65
N THR A 173 20.67 -7.21 7.10
CA THR A 173 21.32 -8.00 6.05
C THR A 173 21.03 -7.48 4.65
N GLY A 174 19.96 -6.70 4.45
CA GLY A 174 19.45 -6.34 3.12
C GLY A 174 19.02 -7.54 2.29
N SER A 175 18.82 -8.69 2.93
CA SER A 175 18.56 -9.96 2.25
C SER A 175 17.22 -9.92 1.51
N MET A 176 17.21 -10.52 0.31
CA MET A 176 16.01 -10.67 -0.49
C MET A 176 15.36 -12.03 -0.18
N ILE A 177 14.05 -12.00 0.14
CA ILE A 177 13.25 -13.19 0.39
C ILE A 177 12.28 -13.46 -0.77
N LYS A 178 11.89 -14.72 -0.92
CA LYS A 178 10.91 -15.17 -1.91
C LYS A 178 9.49 -15.04 -1.37
N ALA A 179 8.50 -15.16 -2.27
CA ALA A 179 7.09 -15.07 -1.94
C ALA A 179 6.65 -16.07 -0.86
N ASP A 180 7.13 -17.33 -0.92
CA ASP A 180 6.80 -18.35 0.07
C ASP A 180 7.32 -17.99 1.48
N GLU A 181 8.54 -17.46 1.57
CA GLU A 181 9.07 -16.99 2.85
C GLU A 181 8.29 -15.77 3.34
N ALA A 182 7.94 -14.83 2.44
CA ALA A 182 7.12 -13.68 2.77
C ALA A 182 5.74 -14.08 3.30
N LEU A 183 5.13 -15.13 2.75
CA LEU A 183 3.88 -15.71 3.26
C LEU A 183 4.08 -16.32 4.66
N ASN A 184 5.12 -17.13 4.83
CA ASN A 184 5.39 -17.81 6.10
C ASN A 184 5.64 -16.87 7.28
N ILE A 185 6.23 -15.70 7.02
CA ILE A 185 6.49 -14.69 8.06
C ILE A 185 5.35 -13.67 8.22
N GLY A 186 4.25 -13.78 7.46
CA GLY A 186 3.11 -12.87 7.51
C GLY A 186 3.31 -11.53 6.80
N LEU A 187 4.37 -11.39 5.96
CA LEU A 187 4.56 -10.20 5.15
C LEU A 187 3.53 -10.10 4.02
N VAL A 188 3.09 -11.22 3.45
CA VAL A 188 2.00 -11.27 2.46
C VAL A 188 0.88 -12.20 2.92
N ASN A 189 -0.34 -11.95 2.43
CA ASN A 189 -1.53 -12.69 2.82
C ASN A 189 -1.79 -13.92 1.94
N LYS A 190 -1.33 -13.87 0.67
CA LYS A 190 -1.55 -14.93 -0.31
C LYS A 190 -0.46 -14.94 -1.37
N VAL A 191 -0.13 -16.15 -1.87
CA VAL A 191 0.76 -16.34 -3.03
C VAL A 191 0.02 -17.13 -4.09
N VAL A 192 0.12 -16.68 -5.34
CA VAL A 192 -0.57 -17.27 -6.50
C VAL A 192 0.37 -17.32 -7.72
N PRO A 193 0.08 -18.13 -8.75
CA PRO A 193 0.76 -18.03 -10.03
C PRO A 193 0.66 -16.62 -10.61
N LEU A 194 1.71 -16.15 -11.28
CA LEU A 194 1.76 -14.78 -11.80
C LEU A 194 0.58 -14.45 -12.72
N GLU A 195 0.22 -15.38 -13.59
CA GLU A 195 -0.90 -15.25 -14.52
C GLU A 195 -2.26 -15.07 -13.84
N ASN A 196 -2.41 -15.53 -12.60
CA ASN A 196 -3.66 -15.45 -11.83
C ASN A 196 -3.68 -14.23 -10.88
N LEU A 197 -2.58 -13.46 -10.77
CA LEU A 197 -2.43 -12.43 -9.75
C LEU A 197 -3.54 -11.37 -9.79
N MET A 198 -3.80 -10.80 -10.96
CA MET A 198 -4.81 -9.74 -11.10
C MET A 198 -6.24 -10.28 -11.00
N GLU A 199 -6.49 -11.50 -11.46
CA GLU A 199 -7.77 -12.17 -11.29
C GLU A 199 -8.08 -12.38 -9.81
N GLU A 200 -7.11 -12.89 -9.05
CA GLU A 200 -7.24 -13.11 -7.61
C GLU A 200 -7.43 -11.80 -6.82
N ALA A 201 -6.67 -10.75 -7.17
CA ALA A 201 -6.82 -9.44 -6.56
C ALA A 201 -8.23 -8.85 -6.82
N LYS A 202 -8.72 -8.96 -8.05
CA LYS A 202 -10.08 -8.52 -8.43
C LYS A 202 -11.16 -9.35 -7.75
N ALA A 203 -10.99 -10.67 -7.64
CA ALA A 203 -11.93 -11.54 -6.95
C ALA A 203 -12.05 -11.18 -5.47
N MET A 204 -10.92 -10.95 -4.79
CA MET A 204 -10.90 -10.49 -3.40
C MET A 204 -11.52 -9.09 -3.25
N ALA A 205 -11.18 -8.14 -4.12
CA ALA A 205 -11.75 -6.80 -4.10
C ALA A 205 -13.28 -6.83 -4.32
N THR A 206 -13.76 -7.67 -5.23
CA THR A 206 -15.19 -7.85 -5.48
C THR A 206 -15.90 -8.45 -4.25
N LEU A 207 -15.28 -9.43 -3.59
CA LEU A 207 -15.81 -10.01 -2.35
C LEU A 207 -15.92 -8.95 -1.24
N ILE A 208 -14.90 -8.11 -1.07
CA ILE A 208 -14.92 -6.98 -0.12
C ILE A 208 -16.04 -6.01 -0.50
N ALA A 209 -16.13 -5.60 -1.76
CA ALA A 209 -17.12 -4.64 -2.25
C ALA A 209 -18.57 -5.19 -2.28
N SER A 210 -18.77 -6.47 -2.01
CA SER A 210 -20.10 -7.07 -1.83
C SER A 210 -20.66 -6.94 -0.40
N ASN A 211 -19.81 -6.53 0.55
CA ASN A 211 -20.22 -6.28 1.93
C ASN A 211 -20.59 -4.80 2.12
N ALA A 212 -21.22 -4.50 3.26
CA ALA A 212 -21.61 -3.15 3.67
C ALA A 212 -20.37 -2.22 3.77
N PRO A 213 -20.26 -1.15 2.95
CA PRO A 213 -19.06 -0.33 2.87
C PRO A 213 -18.74 0.37 4.17
N ILE A 214 -19.74 0.88 4.89
CA ILE A 214 -19.55 1.53 6.21
C ILE A 214 -18.99 0.54 7.24
N ALA A 215 -19.46 -0.70 7.26
CA ALA A 215 -18.95 -1.72 8.18
C ALA A 215 -17.48 -2.10 7.85
N ILE A 216 -17.11 -2.15 6.58
CA ILE A 216 -15.72 -2.38 6.15
C ILE A 216 -14.82 -1.21 6.59
N GLU A 217 -15.22 0.03 6.32
CA GLU A 217 -14.50 1.23 6.73
C GLU A 217 -14.27 1.26 8.25
N LEU A 218 -15.34 1.10 9.03
CA LEU A 218 -15.27 1.12 10.50
C LEU A 218 -14.43 -0.04 11.05
N SER A 219 -14.48 -1.22 10.42
CA SER A 219 -13.61 -2.35 10.80
C SER A 219 -12.14 -2.02 10.56
N LYS A 220 -11.79 -1.41 9.41
CA LYS A 220 -10.44 -0.94 9.12
C LYS A 220 -9.98 0.08 10.17
N TYR A 221 -10.80 1.08 10.48
CA TYR A 221 -10.47 2.09 11.49
C TYR A 221 -10.30 1.51 12.88
N ALA A 222 -11.18 0.59 13.30
CA ALA A 222 -11.08 -0.04 14.61
C ALA A 222 -9.78 -0.85 14.73
N ILE A 223 -9.39 -1.61 13.70
CA ILE A 223 -8.15 -2.36 13.67
C ILE A 223 -6.95 -1.42 13.72
N ASP A 224 -6.88 -0.43 12.82
CA ASP A 224 -5.73 0.46 12.68
C ASP A 224 -5.50 1.31 13.92
N ARG A 225 -6.56 1.83 14.53
CA ARG A 225 -6.51 2.65 15.74
C ARG A 225 -6.26 1.80 16.98
N GLY A 226 -6.90 0.63 17.06
CA GLY A 226 -6.74 -0.30 18.17
C GLY A 226 -5.30 -0.79 18.31
N LEU A 227 -4.59 -1.04 17.20
CA LEU A 227 -3.17 -1.43 17.21
C LEU A 227 -2.20 -0.32 17.68
N GLN A 228 -2.67 0.90 17.92
CA GLN A 228 -1.84 2.01 18.41
C GLN A 228 -2.02 2.29 19.92
N VAL A 229 -2.93 1.60 20.59
CA VAL A 229 -3.27 1.80 22.01
C VAL A 229 -3.23 0.47 22.78
N ASP A 230 -3.44 0.50 24.10
CA ASP A 230 -3.63 -0.71 24.90
C ASP A 230 -4.96 -1.39 24.55
N ILE A 231 -5.09 -2.67 24.94
CA ILE A 231 -6.23 -3.51 24.56
C ILE A 231 -7.57 -2.99 25.14
N ASP A 232 -7.55 -2.41 26.33
CA ASP A 232 -8.79 -1.93 26.95
C ASP A 232 -9.35 -0.74 26.16
N ARG A 233 -8.47 0.22 25.78
CA ARG A 233 -8.85 1.33 24.92
C ARG A 233 -9.20 0.87 23.50
N ALA A 234 -8.54 -0.16 22.97
CA ALA A 234 -8.86 -0.73 21.66
C ALA A 234 -10.28 -1.29 21.62
N ILE A 235 -10.70 -2.02 22.67
CA ILE A 235 -12.07 -2.56 22.80
C ILE A 235 -13.11 -1.44 22.90
N GLU A 236 -12.81 -0.34 23.59
CA GLU A 236 -13.70 0.83 23.61
C GLU A 236 -13.87 1.45 22.21
N ILE A 237 -12.79 1.59 21.42
CA ILE A 237 -12.84 2.07 20.04
C ILE A 237 -13.71 1.14 19.18
N GLU A 238 -13.54 -0.18 19.32
CA GLU A 238 -14.35 -1.16 18.60
C GLU A 238 -15.83 -1.02 18.94
N ALA A 239 -16.18 -0.88 20.23
CA ALA A 239 -17.56 -0.69 20.67
C ALA A 239 -18.18 0.62 20.16
N GLU A 240 -17.40 1.72 20.13
CA GLU A 240 -17.82 3.00 19.56
C GLU A 240 -18.13 2.85 18.04
N ASP A 241 -17.22 2.20 17.27
CA ASP A 241 -17.37 2.02 15.84
C ASP A 241 -18.46 0.97 15.50
N PHE A 242 -18.61 -0.09 16.32
CA PHE A 242 -19.73 -1.02 16.21
C PHE A 242 -21.09 -0.31 16.37
N GLY A 243 -21.21 0.61 17.34
CA GLY A 243 -22.43 1.41 17.52
C GLY A 243 -22.78 2.26 16.28
N LYS A 244 -21.77 2.85 15.60
CA LYS A 244 -21.99 3.65 14.39
C LYS A 244 -22.57 2.85 13.22
N CYS A 245 -22.31 1.53 13.14
CA CYS A 245 -22.92 0.68 12.11
C CYS A 245 -24.44 0.71 12.18
N PHE A 246 -25.03 0.91 13.36
CA PHE A 246 -26.49 0.94 13.57
C PHE A 246 -27.13 2.27 13.16
N ASP A 247 -26.32 3.29 12.87
CA ASP A 247 -26.78 4.57 12.31
C ASP A 247 -26.78 4.56 10.77
N SER A 248 -26.35 3.45 10.14
CA SER A 248 -26.26 3.32 8.68
C SER A 248 -27.48 2.56 8.11
N GLU A 249 -27.81 2.86 6.83
CA GLU A 249 -28.83 2.11 6.09
C GLU A 249 -28.34 0.72 5.63
N ASP A 250 -27.04 0.42 5.80
CA ASP A 250 -26.42 -0.86 5.41
C ASP A 250 -26.69 -1.98 6.43
N GLN A 251 -27.24 -1.64 7.61
CA GLN A 251 -27.60 -2.60 8.64
C GLN A 251 -28.94 -3.30 8.26
N PHE A 252 -28.90 -4.61 7.93
CA PHE A 252 -30.02 -5.48 7.48
C PHE A 252 -30.44 -5.28 6.02
#